data_0a3cb275efb77765cd632a2a523c4567
#
_entry.id   0a3cb275efb77765cd632a2a523c4567
#
_cell.length_a   1.000
_cell.length_b   1.000
_cell.length_c   1.000
_cell.angle_alpha   90.00
_cell.angle_beta   90.00
_cell.angle_gamma   90.00
#
_symmetry.space_group_name_H-M   'P 1'
#
loop_
_entity.id
_entity.type
_entity.pdbx_description
1 polymer ?
#
loop_
_entity_poly.entity_id
_entity_poly.type
_entity_poly.pdbx_seq_one_letter_code
_entity_poly.pdbx_strand_id
1 'polypeptide(L)'
;MFGVRGTGDTSGYGRLVRTVTLPGSTPAPYGSYFDEVVAALAESVGDEVFRTAIEKIVVFAGELTLHVRRERVVEVARALRDDAALRFELCLGVNGVHYPDDTGRELHAAYHLLSITHNRRVRIEVSVPDSDPHMPSLFSVYPTTDWHERETYDFFGIVFDGHPSLTRIMMPDDWRGHPQRKDYPLGGIPVEYKGARIPPPDQRRTYS
;
A
#
# COMPACT_ATOMS: atom_id res chain seq x y z
N MET A 1 7.26 -15.20 5.60
CA MET A 1 6.84 -16.35 6.39
C MET A 1 5.60 -16.92 5.76
N PHE A 2 5.60 -18.16 5.40
CA PHE A 2 4.36 -18.85 5.04
C PHE A 2 3.78 -19.46 6.32
N GLY A 3 2.61 -19.04 6.68
CA GLY A 3 1.99 -19.37 7.96
C GLY A 3 2.37 -18.38 9.05
N VAL A 4 1.40 -18.01 9.85
CA VAL A 4 1.56 -17.08 10.96
C VAL A 4 1.79 -17.87 12.23
N ARG A 5 2.76 -17.47 13.05
CA ARG A 5 3.03 -18.15 14.33
C ARG A 5 1.77 -18.13 15.21
N GLY A 6 1.37 -19.32 15.67
CA GLY A 6 0.26 -19.46 16.60
C GLY A 6 -1.13 -19.40 15.99
N THR A 7 -1.29 -19.42 14.66
CA THR A 7 -2.60 -19.37 14.00
C THR A 7 -3.20 -20.74 13.72
N GLY A 8 -2.55 -21.83 14.06
CA GLY A 8 -2.99 -23.18 13.70
C GLY A 8 -2.88 -23.48 12.20
N ASP A 9 -1.99 -22.79 11.49
CA ASP A 9 -1.73 -23.04 10.07
C ASP A 9 -1.31 -24.49 9.85
N THR A 10 -2.16 -25.26 9.18
CA THR A 10 -1.95 -26.68 8.85
C THR A 10 -1.46 -26.90 7.45
N SER A 11 -1.11 -25.81 6.71
CA SER A 11 -0.63 -25.89 5.33
C SER A 11 0.69 -26.66 5.16
N GLY A 12 1.43 -26.88 6.26
CA GLY A 12 2.77 -27.47 6.26
C GLY A 12 3.90 -26.45 5.97
N TYR A 13 3.55 -25.22 5.68
CA TYR A 13 4.51 -24.15 5.35
C TYR A 13 4.78 -23.17 6.49
N GLY A 14 4.14 -23.36 7.65
CA GLY A 14 4.24 -22.44 8.81
C GLY A 14 5.64 -22.28 9.40
N ARG A 15 6.59 -23.15 9.04
CA ARG A 15 7.99 -23.05 9.46
C ARG A 15 8.89 -22.36 8.43
N LEU A 16 8.38 -22.06 7.23
CA LEU A 16 9.12 -21.35 6.21
C LEU A 16 9.13 -19.86 6.52
N VAL A 17 10.28 -19.34 6.86
CA VAL A 17 10.50 -17.92 7.13
C VAL A 17 11.20 -17.31 5.93
N ARG A 18 10.57 -16.32 5.28
CA ARG A 18 11.22 -15.46 4.30
C ARG A 18 11.48 -14.11 4.97
N THR A 19 12.75 -13.79 5.17
CA THR A 19 13.12 -12.45 5.63
C THR A 19 12.89 -11.47 4.50
N VAL A 20 12.09 -10.43 4.75
CA VAL A 20 11.91 -9.30 3.84
C VAL A 20 12.81 -8.17 4.35
N THR A 21 13.78 -7.78 3.54
CA THR A 21 14.61 -6.61 3.81
C THR A 21 14.08 -5.47 2.97
N LEU A 22 13.61 -4.41 3.63
CA LEU A 22 13.17 -3.20 2.95
C LEU A 22 14.40 -2.41 2.48
N PRO A 23 14.42 -1.91 1.23
CA PRO A 23 15.54 -1.13 0.74
C PRO A 23 15.68 0.17 1.53
N GLY A 24 16.92 0.53 1.83
CA GLY A 24 17.27 1.81 2.43
C GLY A 24 17.14 2.97 1.43
N SER A 25 17.38 4.21 1.91
CA SER A 25 17.44 5.39 1.05
C SER A 25 18.59 5.27 0.05
N THR A 26 18.31 5.58 -1.21
CA THR A 26 19.31 5.66 -2.28
C THR A 26 19.92 7.07 -2.26
N PRO A 27 21.26 7.21 -2.22
CA PRO A 27 21.88 8.52 -2.36
C PRO A 27 21.79 9.03 -3.80
N ALA A 28 21.71 10.34 -3.99
CA ALA A 28 21.86 10.95 -5.31
C ALA A 28 23.32 10.76 -5.83
N PRO A 29 23.54 10.68 -7.15
CA PRO A 29 22.54 10.75 -8.22
C PRO A 29 21.74 9.46 -8.38
N TYR A 30 20.44 9.61 -8.68
CA TYR A 30 19.50 8.48 -8.83
C TYR A 30 19.59 7.81 -10.19
N GLY A 31 20.10 8.54 -11.19
CA GLY A 31 20.26 8.07 -12.56
C GLY A 31 18.99 8.11 -13.40
N SER A 32 19.14 7.87 -14.71
CA SER A 32 18.04 7.97 -15.67
C SER A 32 17.33 9.35 -15.57
N TYR A 33 16.01 9.37 -15.69
CA TYR A 33 15.18 10.57 -15.51
C TYR A 33 14.82 10.84 -14.02
N PHE A 34 15.30 10.03 -13.10
CA PHE A 34 14.89 10.10 -11.68
C PHE A 34 15.39 11.38 -11.00
N ASP A 35 16.62 11.81 -11.33
CA ASP A 35 17.16 13.07 -10.81
C ASP A 35 16.32 14.27 -11.28
N GLU A 36 15.87 14.25 -12.54
CA GLU A 36 14.99 15.30 -13.10
C GLU A 36 13.63 15.33 -12.37
N VAL A 37 13.03 14.15 -12.13
CA VAL A 37 11.75 14.05 -11.43
C VAL A 37 11.86 14.56 -9.99
N VAL A 38 12.92 14.17 -9.27
CA VAL A 38 13.13 14.60 -7.89
C VAL A 38 13.39 16.11 -7.82
N ALA A 39 14.22 16.67 -8.73
CA ALA A 39 14.51 18.09 -8.79
C ALA A 39 13.25 18.91 -9.12
N ALA A 40 12.49 18.51 -10.16
CA ALA A 40 11.26 19.17 -10.55
C ALA A 40 10.19 19.12 -9.43
N LEU A 41 10.08 17.99 -8.73
CA LEU A 41 9.18 17.90 -7.58
C LEU A 41 9.59 18.82 -6.44
N ALA A 42 10.89 18.88 -6.11
CA ALA A 42 11.39 19.79 -5.07
C ALA A 42 11.13 21.26 -5.42
N GLU A 43 11.32 21.63 -6.68
CA GLU A 43 11.00 22.98 -7.17
C GLU A 43 9.49 23.27 -7.09
N SER A 44 8.65 22.32 -7.53
CA SER A 44 7.19 22.48 -7.57
C SER A 44 6.55 22.64 -6.20
N VAL A 45 6.96 21.85 -5.20
CA VAL A 45 6.40 21.92 -3.84
C VAL A 45 7.17 22.88 -2.92
N GLY A 46 8.40 23.25 -3.30
CA GLY A 46 9.34 24.01 -2.50
C GLY A 46 10.17 23.14 -1.54
N ASP A 47 11.41 23.56 -1.31
CA ASP A 47 12.42 22.77 -0.55
C ASP A 47 11.99 22.41 0.86
N GLU A 48 11.26 23.27 1.56
CA GLU A 48 10.80 23.02 2.92
C GLU A 48 9.74 21.92 2.93
N VAL A 49 8.75 22.03 2.04
CA VAL A 49 7.69 21.03 1.90
C VAL A 49 8.30 19.70 1.45
N PHE A 50 9.20 19.73 0.46
CA PHE A 50 9.87 18.52 -0.02
C PHE A 50 10.59 17.77 1.11
N ARG A 51 11.41 18.47 1.92
CA ARG A 51 12.14 17.86 3.04
C ARG A 51 11.23 17.31 4.14
N THR A 52 10.07 17.92 4.34
CA THR A 52 9.11 17.46 5.36
C THR A 52 8.16 16.37 4.84
N ALA A 53 7.90 16.35 3.54
CA ALA A 53 6.99 15.39 2.90
C ALA A 53 7.67 14.08 2.52
N ILE A 54 8.90 14.14 2.00
CA ILE A 54 9.63 12.96 1.52
C ILE A 54 10.47 12.38 2.66
N GLU A 55 10.13 11.17 3.08
CA GLU A 55 10.87 10.47 4.13
C GLU A 55 12.16 9.83 3.61
N LYS A 56 12.06 9.20 2.45
CA LYS A 56 13.19 8.59 1.74
C LYS A 56 12.89 8.43 0.26
N ILE A 57 13.94 8.35 -0.53
CA ILE A 57 13.89 8.06 -1.96
C ILE A 57 14.59 6.74 -2.18
N VAL A 58 13.94 5.82 -2.88
CA VAL A 58 14.48 4.50 -3.18
C VAL A 58 14.49 4.27 -4.67
N VAL A 59 15.64 3.90 -5.21
CA VAL A 59 15.77 3.37 -6.56
C VAL A 59 16.11 1.89 -6.46
N PHE A 60 15.21 1.05 -6.92
CA PHE A 60 15.37 -0.39 -6.89
C PHE A 60 14.76 -1.03 -8.13
N ALA A 61 15.48 -1.97 -8.73
CA ALA A 61 15.03 -2.70 -9.94
C ALA A 61 14.59 -1.78 -11.10
N GLY A 62 15.23 -0.60 -11.23
CA GLY A 62 14.91 0.36 -12.30
C GLY A 62 13.66 1.20 -12.05
N GLU A 63 13.13 1.21 -10.84
CA GLU A 63 11.98 2.00 -10.43
C GLU A 63 12.34 3.03 -9.36
N LEU A 64 11.79 4.23 -9.49
CA LEU A 64 11.87 5.30 -8.50
C LEU A 64 10.67 5.20 -7.56
N THR A 65 10.94 5.11 -6.26
CA THR A 65 9.92 5.17 -5.21
C THR A 65 10.16 6.35 -4.29
N LEU A 66 9.14 7.17 -4.12
CA LEU A 66 9.10 8.28 -3.17
C LEU A 66 8.29 7.82 -1.95
N HIS A 67 8.95 7.63 -0.80
CA HIS A 67 8.23 7.39 0.45
C HIS A 67 7.77 8.73 1.01
N VAL A 68 6.46 8.88 1.08
CA VAL A 68 5.80 10.16 1.40
C VAL A 68 5.05 10.06 2.71
N ARG A 69 5.19 11.07 3.56
CA ARG A 69 4.39 11.18 4.79
C ARG A 69 2.91 11.30 4.46
N ARG A 70 2.07 10.57 5.19
CA ARG A 70 0.62 10.52 4.94
C ARG A 70 -0.03 11.92 4.93
N GLU A 71 0.45 12.84 5.79
CA GLU A 71 -0.10 14.17 5.91
C GLU A 71 0.15 15.05 4.68
N ARG A 72 1.13 14.70 3.86
CA ARG A 72 1.57 15.46 2.67
C ARG A 72 1.29 14.76 1.36
N VAL A 73 0.74 13.55 1.37
CA VAL A 73 0.57 12.74 0.15
C VAL A 73 -0.30 13.41 -0.91
N VAL A 74 -1.37 14.11 -0.51
CA VAL A 74 -2.26 14.83 -1.45
C VAL A 74 -1.53 15.99 -2.13
N GLU A 75 -0.73 16.73 -1.38
CA GLU A 75 0.06 17.85 -1.90
C GLU A 75 1.11 17.37 -2.91
N VAL A 76 1.87 16.34 -2.55
CA VAL A 76 2.87 15.72 -3.43
C VAL A 76 2.23 15.11 -4.68
N ALA A 77 1.13 14.39 -4.53
CA ALA A 77 0.41 13.78 -5.64
C ALA A 77 -0.15 14.82 -6.61
N ARG A 78 -0.63 15.96 -6.10
CA ARG A 78 -1.13 17.07 -6.92
C ARG A 78 0.01 17.73 -7.69
N ALA A 79 1.17 17.98 -7.06
CA ALA A 79 2.35 18.50 -7.73
C ALA A 79 2.82 17.55 -8.84
N LEU A 80 2.91 16.25 -8.57
CA LEU A 80 3.27 15.25 -9.58
C LEU A 80 2.32 15.24 -10.78
N ARG A 81 1.03 15.47 -10.57
CA ARG A 81 0.04 15.50 -11.65
C ARG A 81 0.07 16.78 -12.45
N ASP A 82 0.11 17.94 -11.77
CA ASP A 82 -0.20 19.26 -12.35
C ASP A 82 1.02 19.99 -12.90
N ASP A 83 2.21 19.72 -12.37
CA ASP A 83 3.45 20.36 -12.82
C ASP A 83 3.81 19.92 -14.24
N ALA A 84 4.15 20.90 -15.10
CA ALA A 84 4.40 20.67 -16.52
C ALA A 84 5.65 19.80 -16.80
N ALA A 85 6.65 19.82 -15.90
CA ALA A 85 7.86 19.01 -16.02
C ALA A 85 7.65 17.57 -15.51
N LEU A 86 6.60 17.33 -14.72
CA LEU A 86 6.30 16.05 -14.11
C LEU A 86 5.18 15.30 -14.85
N ARG A 87 4.00 15.90 -14.95
CA ARG A 87 2.86 15.41 -15.73
C ARG A 87 2.54 13.91 -15.49
N PHE A 88 2.52 13.46 -14.24
CA PHE A 88 2.05 12.11 -13.92
C PHE A 88 0.52 12.09 -13.89
N GLU A 89 -0.08 12.09 -15.08
CA GLU A 89 -1.52 12.28 -15.26
C GLU A 89 -2.35 11.08 -14.80
N LEU A 90 -1.75 9.89 -14.76
CA LEU A 90 -2.49 8.66 -14.56
C LEU A 90 -1.99 7.87 -13.34
N CYS A 91 -2.90 7.51 -12.45
CA CYS A 91 -2.66 6.47 -11.45
C CYS A 91 -3.10 5.13 -12.01
N LEU A 92 -2.14 4.21 -12.18
CA LEU A 92 -2.37 2.88 -12.75
C LEU A 92 -2.97 1.90 -11.74
N GLY A 93 -2.75 2.14 -10.46
CA GLY A 93 -3.25 1.27 -9.40
C GLY A 93 -2.72 1.66 -8.04
N VAL A 94 -3.38 1.13 -7.01
CA VAL A 94 -2.97 1.23 -5.61
C VAL A 94 -2.88 -0.17 -5.04
N ASN A 95 -1.77 -0.49 -4.39
CA ASN A 95 -1.56 -1.79 -3.77
C ASN A 95 -1.31 -1.64 -2.27
N GLY A 96 -2.05 -2.39 -1.46
CA GLY A 96 -1.75 -2.54 -0.05
C GLY A 96 -0.62 -3.54 0.19
N VAL A 97 0.21 -3.29 1.18
CA VAL A 97 1.22 -4.24 1.67
C VAL A 97 1.23 -4.22 3.19
N HIS A 98 1.44 -5.38 3.80
CA HIS A 98 1.58 -5.50 5.25
C HIS A 98 2.96 -6.05 5.60
N TYR A 99 3.72 -5.28 6.39
CA TYR A 99 5.03 -5.62 6.94
C TYR A 99 4.95 -5.65 8.47
N PRO A 100 4.57 -6.78 9.08
CA PRO A 100 4.34 -6.86 10.54
C PRO A 100 5.56 -6.49 11.40
N ASP A 101 6.76 -6.62 10.84
CA ASP A 101 8.01 -6.37 11.54
C ASP A 101 8.48 -4.89 11.41
N ASP A 102 7.82 -4.07 10.56
CA ASP A 102 8.12 -2.63 10.41
C ASP A 102 7.28 -1.81 11.40
N THR A 103 7.63 -1.91 12.68
CA THR A 103 6.85 -1.34 13.78
C THR A 103 6.59 0.15 13.62
N GLY A 104 5.32 0.54 13.70
CA GLY A 104 4.84 1.91 13.52
C GLY A 104 4.63 2.28 12.04
N ARG A 105 4.86 1.34 11.13
CA ARG A 105 4.74 1.50 9.67
C ARG A 105 4.27 0.20 9.01
N GLU A 106 3.48 -0.58 9.70
CA GLU A 106 3.14 -1.94 9.30
C GLU A 106 2.34 -2.01 8.00
N LEU A 107 1.51 -1.01 7.73
CA LEU A 107 0.64 -0.97 6.55
C LEU A 107 1.15 0.05 5.55
N HIS A 108 1.31 -0.37 4.30
CA HIS A 108 1.77 0.48 3.21
C HIS A 108 0.72 0.54 2.10
N ALA A 109 0.53 1.73 1.53
CA ALA A 109 -0.19 1.95 0.28
C ALA A 109 0.79 2.42 -0.79
N ALA A 110 0.92 1.66 -1.87
CA ALA A 110 1.80 1.96 -2.99
C ALA A 110 0.98 2.40 -4.21
N TYR A 111 1.14 3.64 -4.63
CA TYR A 111 0.50 4.22 -5.80
C TYR A 111 1.46 4.21 -6.99
N HIS A 112 1.03 3.65 -8.10
CA HIS A 112 1.81 3.57 -9.33
C HIS A 112 1.35 4.66 -10.30
N LEU A 113 2.20 5.65 -10.53
CA LEU A 113 1.88 6.79 -11.37
C LEU A 113 2.61 6.70 -12.71
N LEU A 114 1.92 7.13 -13.76
CA LEU A 114 2.42 7.17 -15.13
C LEU A 114 2.25 8.58 -15.71
N SER A 115 3.33 9.11 -16.25
CA SER A 115 3.31 10.22 -17.16
C SER A 115 3.25 9.70 -18.60
N ILE A 116 2.13 9.93 -19.27
CA ILE A 116 1.97 9.64 -20.70
C ILE A 116 2.79 10.64 -21.50
N THR A 117 2.74 11.91 -21.09
CA THR A 117 3.45 13.02 -21.73
C THR A 117 4.95 12.77 -21.82
N HIS A 118 5.58 12.32 -20.74
CA HIS A 118 7.03 12.12 -20.66
C HIS A 118 7.44 10.64 -20.77
N ASN A 119 6.49 9.71 -20.88
CA ASN A 119 6.71 8.25 -20.85
C ASN A 119 7.58 7.83 -19.66
N ARG A 120 7.19 8.27 -18.46
CA ARG A 120 7.91 8.05 -17.20
C ARG A 120 6.98 7.42 -16.17
N ARG A 121 7.55 6.67 -15.23
CA ARG A 121 6.84 6.07 -14.11
C ARG A 121 7.48 6.48 -12.79
N VAL A 122 6.66 6.64 -11.77
CA VAL A 122 7.09 6.84 -10.40
C VAL A 122 6.13 6.10 -9.46
N ARG A 123 6.63 5.61 -8.36
CA ARG A 123 5.83 5.05 -7.28
C ARG A 123 5.84 6.00 -6.08
N ILE A 124 4.66 6.27 -5.53
CA ILE A 124 4.51 6.86 -4.21
C ILE A 124 4.22 5.73 -3.25
N GLU A 125 4.89 5.70 -2.13
CA GLU A 125 4.62 4.75 -1.05
C GLU A 125 4.37 5.52 0.24
N VAL A 126 3.23 5.23 0.86
CA VAL A 126 2.81 5.83 2.14
C VAL A 126 2.68 4.71 3.15
N SER A 127 3.25 4.88 4.33
CA SER A 127 3.11 3.94 5.42
C SER A 127 2.30 4.52 6.57
N VAL A 128 1.50 3.67 7.20
CA VAL A 128 0.72 4.01 8.39
C VAL A 128 0.84 2.89 9.43
N PRO A 129 0.77 3.22 10.72
CA PRO A 129 0.80 2.20 11.77
C PRO A 129 -0.53 1.43 11.81
N ASP A 130 -0.46 0.16 12.19
CA ASP A 130 -1.64 -0.69 12.37
C ASP A 130 -2.60 -0.14 13.45
N SER A 131 -2.08 0.55 14.44
CA SER A 131 -2.84 1.18 15.50
C SER A 131 -3.64 2.43 15.06
N ASP A 132 -3.25 3.05 13.92
CA ASP A 132 -3.89 4.22 13.32
C ASP A 132 -3.76 4.13 11.79
N PRO A 133 -4.54 3.24 11.14
CA PRO A 133 -4.38 2.91 9.72
C PRO A 133 -5.02 3.96 8.79
N HIS A 134 -5.03 5.22 9.19
CA HIS A 134 -5.66 6.33 8.48
C HIS A 134 -4.69 7.09 7.61
N MET A 135 -5.10 7.41 6.38
CA MET A 135 -4.40 8.29 5.46
C MET A 135 -5.36 9.00 4.52
N PRO A 136 -5.02 10.20 3.99
CA PRO A 136 -5.86 10.88 3.02
C PRO A 136 -6.04 10.07 1.73
N SER A 137 -7.27 10.03 1.21
CA SER A 137 -7.58 9.49 -0.12
C SER A 137 -6.98 10.37 -1.23
N LEU A 138 -6.48 9.74 -2.27
CA LEU A 138 -6.07 10.43 -3.50
C LEU A 138 -7.18 10.51 -4.56
N PHE A 139 -8.40 10.11 -4.23
CA PHE A 139 -9.54 10.18 -5.17
C PHE A 139 -9.74 11.57 -5.78
N SER A 140 -9.57 12.63 -5.00
CA SER A 140 -9.70 14.02 -5.47
C SER A 140 -8.61 14.43 -6.47
N VAL A 141 -7.48 13.72 -6.48
CA VAL A 141 -6.37 13.95 -7.42
C VAL A 141 -6.45 12.98 -8.59
N TYR A 142 -6.67 11.71 -8.30
CA TYR A 142 -6.76 10.63 -9.27
C TYR A 142 -8.07 9.84 -9.08
N PRO A 143 -9.15 10.16 -9.78
CA PRO A 143 -10.42 9.44 -9.62
C PRO A 143 -10.32 7.92 -9.91
N THR A 144 -9.29 7.48 -10.64
CA THR A 144 -9.02 6.07 -10.89
C THR A 144 -8.68 5.27 -9.63
N THR A 145 -8.33 5.94 -8.53
CA THR A 145 -7.99 5.27 -7.25
C THR A 145 -9.23 4.76 -6.50
N ASP A 146 -10.46 5.16 -6.87
CA ASP A 146 -11.70 4.77 -6.19
C ASP A 146 -11.73 3.28 -5.84
N TRP A 147 -11.70 2.42 -6.83
CA TRP A 147 -11.81 0.98 -6.61
C TRP A 147 -10.56 0.37 -5.99
N HIS A 148 -9.39 0.89 -6.32
CA HIS A 148 -8.11 0.41 -5.77
C HIS A 148 -7.96 0.74 -4.27
N GLU A 149 -8.40 1.92 -3.84
CA GLU A 149 -8.41 2.29 -2.43
C GLU A 149 -9.44 1.44 -1.65
N ARG A 150 -10.62 1.17 -2.23
CA ARG A 150 -11.59 0.25 -1.64
C ARG A 150 -11.05 -1.18 -1.52
N GLU A 151 -10.34 -1.68 -2.55
CA GLU A 151 -9.69 -2.99 -2.49
C GLU A 151 -8.62 -3.03 -1.40
N THR A 152 -7.80 -1.98 -1.32
CA THR A 152 -6.76 -1.87 -0.29
C THR A 152 -7.35 -1.77 1.12
N TYR A 153 -8.44 -1.03 1.29
CA TYR A 153 -9.21 -1.02 2.54
C TYR A 153 -9.76 -2.43 2.86
N ASP A 154 -10.38 -3.09 1.90
CA ASP A 154 -11.01 -4.39 2.10
C ASP A 154 -9.99 -5.46 2.53
N PHE A 155 -8.83 -5.49 1.89
CA PHE A 155 -7.84 -6.54 2.11
C PHE A 155 -6.82 -6.25 3.21
N PHE A 156 -6.52 -4.98 3.50
CA PHE A 156 -5.47 -4.58 4.44
C PHE A 156 -5.97 -3.73 5.61
N GLY A 157 -7.14 -3.12 5.49
CA GLY A 157 -7.73 -2.28 6.53
C GLY A 157 -7.19 -0.85 6.58
N ILE A 158 -6.54 -0.37 5.50
CA ILE A 158 -6.13 1.03 5.40
C ILE A 158 -7.37 1.88 5.15
N VAL A 159 -7.60 2.87 6.01
CA VAL A 159 -8.74 3.79 5.91
C VAL A 159 -8.32 5.02 5.13
N PHE A 160 -8.99 5.27 3.99
CA PHE A 160 -8.72 6.40 3.12
C PHE A 160 -9.66 7.55 3.44
N ASP A 161 -9.20 8.51 4.23
CA ASP A 161 -9.99 9.65 4.66
C ASP A 161 -10.36 10.57 3.49
N GLY A 162 -11.64 10.91 3.38
CA GLY A 162 -12.15 11.70 2.27
C GLY A 162 -12.49 10.91 1.01
N HIS A 163 -12.39 9.58 1.04
CA HIS A 163 -12.89 8.73 -0.03
C HIS A 163 -14.43 8.81 -0.10
N PRO A 164 -15.05 8.96 -1.30
CA PRO A 164 -16.48 9.21 -1.43
C PRO A 164 -17.36 8.05 -0.96
N SER A 165 -16.88 6.82 -1.04
CA SER A 165 -17.64 5.62 -0.66
C SER A 165 -16.70 4.47 -0.31
N LEU A 166 -16.06 4.56 0.86
CA LEU A 166 -15.11 3.54 1.33
C LEU A 166 -15.87 2.32 1.88
N THR A 167 -16.24 1.42 1.00
CA THR A 167 -16.92 0.16 1.32
C THR A 167 -16.14 -1.02 0.79
N ARG A 168 -16.36 -2.21 1.33
CA ARG A 168 -15.75 -3.45 0.81
C ARG A 168 -16.12 -3.66 -0.66
N ILE A 169 -15.27 -4.32 -1.42
CA ILE A 169 -15.45 -4.56 -2.85
C ILE A 169 -15.31 -6.04 -3.22
N MET A 170 -14.47 -6.78 -2.52
CA MET A 170 -14.18 -8.19 -2.78
C MET A 170 -14.80 -9.12 -1.74
N MET A 171 -14.74 -8.72 -0.47
CA MET A 171 -15.31 -9.50 0.63
C MET A 171 -16.75 -9.09 0.89
N PRO A 172 -17.60 -9.99 1.43
CA PRO A 172 -18.92 -9.62 1.94
C PRO A 172 -18.83 -8.50 2.98
N ASP A 173 -19.85 -7.66 3.09
CA ASP A 173 -19.87 -6.50 3.98
C ASP A 173 -19.72 -6.88 5.46
N ASP A 174 -20.21 -8.05 5.85
CA ASP A 174 -20.14 -8.62 7.19
C ASP A 174 -18.86 -9.44 7.45
N TRP A 175 -17.93 -9.50 6.50
CA TRP A 175 -16.70 -10.24 6.65
C TRP A 175 -15.82 -9.65 7.76
N ARG A 176 -15.28 -10.54 8.62
CA ARG A 176 -14.43 -10.14 9.74
C ARG A 176 -12.95 -10.18 9.36
N GLY A 177 -12.25 -9.05 9.58
CA GLY A 177 -10.82 -8.90 9.32
C GLY A 177 -10.48 -8.56 7.87
N HIS A 178 -9.18 -8.62 7.56
CA HIS A 178 -8.60 -8.21 6.30
C HIS A 178 -7.72 -9.35 5.75
N PRO A 179 -8.20 -10.09 4.73
CA PRO A 179 -7.64 -11.41 4.38
C PRO A 179 -6.22 -11.41 3.83
N GLN A 180 -5.70 -10.29 3.34
CA GLN A 180 -4.33 -10.23 2.79
C GLN A 180 -3.28 -9.77 3.81
N ARG A 181 -3.68 -9.42 5.01
CA ARG A 181 -2.74 -9.15 6.10
C ARG A 181 -1.96 -10.41 6.45
N LYS A 182 -0.67 -10.25 6.79
CA LYS A 182 0.20 -11.39 7.14
C LYS A 182 -0.16 -12.05 8.47
N ASP A 183 -0.88 -11.35 9.32
CA ASP A 183 -1.42 -11.83 10.60
C ASP A 183 -2.80 -12.51 10.45
N TYR A 184 -3.43 -12.45 9.26
CA TYR A 184 -4.66 -13.16 8.99
C TYR A 184 -4.40 -14.67 8.77
N PRO A 185 -5.20 -15.57 9.39
CA PRO A 185 -4.99 -17.02 9.31
C PRO A 185 -5.08 -17.55 7.87
N LEU A 186 -4.07 -18.28 7.39
CA LEU A 186 -4.10 -18.91 6.07
C LEU A 186 -5.21 -19.94 5.91
N GLY A 187 -5.56 -20.65 7.00
CA GLY A 187 -6.68 -21.59 7.04
C GLY A 187 -8.05 -20.95 6.98
N GLY A 188 -8.10 -19.59 7.01
CA GLY A 188 -9.35 -18.83 7.06
C GLY A 188 -9.94 -18.69 8.44
N ILE A 189 -11.13 -18.10 8.50
CA ILE A 189 -11.89 -17.91 9.75
C ILE A 189 -13.19 -18.71 9.74
N PRO A 190 -13.79 -19.01 10.90
CA PRO A 190 -15.13 -19.57 10.97
C PRO A 190 -16.14 -18.59 10.38
N VAL A 191 -17.02 -19.07 9.49
CA VAL A 191 -18.10 -18.27 8.91
C VAL A 191 -19.46 -18.77 9.38
N GLU A 192 -20.44 -17.87 9.48
CA GLU A 192 -21.83 -18.23 9.75
C GLU A 192 -22.58 -18.33 8.42
N TYR A 193 -23.30 -19.44 8.24
CA TYR A 193 -24.18 -19.63 7.10
C TYR A 193 -25.49 -20.25 7.54
N LYS A 194 -26.59 -19.54 7.32
CA LYS A 194 -27.95 -19.97 7.72
C LYS A 194 -28.04 -20.40 9.21
N GLY A 195 -27.40 -19.64 10.10
CA GLY A 195 -27.39 -19.91 11.53
C GLY A 195 -26.42 -21.01 11.99
N ALA A 196 -25.71 -21.66 11.06
CA ALA A 196 -24.68 -22.64 11.39
C ALA A 196 -23.28 -22.02 11.30
N ARG A 197 -22.48 -22.20 12.35
CA ARG A 197 -21.07 -21.81 12.33
C ARG A 197 -20.26 -22.88 11.61
N ILE A 198 -19.72 -22.50 10.43
CA ILE A 198 -18.89 -23.37 9.62
C ILE A 198 -17.42 -23.11 9.99
N PRO A 199 -16.67 -24.11 10.48
CA PRO A 199 -15.26 -23.92 10.80
C PRO A 199 -14.43 -23.66 9.52
N PRO A 200 -13.24 -23.05 9.64
CA PRO A 200 -12.37 -22.80 8.49
C PRO A 200 -11.96 -24.10 7.78
N PRO A 201 -11.59 -24.04 6.50
CA PRO A 201 -11.33 -25.22 5.66
C PRO A 201 -10.29 -26.18 6.21
N ASP A 202 -9.26 -25.67 6.90
CA ASP A 202 -8.21 -26.45 7.55
C ASP A 202 -8.71 -27.33 8.70
N GLN A 203 -9.74 -26.87 9.42
CA GLN A 203 -10.37 -27.61 10.51
C GLN A 203 -11.47 -28.59 10.05
N ARG A 204 -11.93 -28.47 8.80
CA ARG A 204 -12.96 -29.36 8.23
C ARG A 204 -12.42 -30.64 7.61
N ARG A 205 -11.11 -30.69 7.33
CA ARG A 205 -10.46 -31.84 6.71
C ARG A 205 -9.72 -32.64 7.77
N THR A 206 -10.26 -33.81 8.12
CA THR A 206 -9.50 -34.88 8.79
C THR A 206 -8.82 -35.68 7.69
N TYR A 207 -7.52 -35.60 7.60
CA TYR A 207 -6.72 -36.56 6.84
C TYR A 207 -6.50 -37.76 7.81
N SER A 208 -7.24 -38.82 7.60
CA SER A 208 -7.00 -40.13 8.24
C SER A 208 -5.98 -40.88 7.41
#